data_dd640302c06a0a9efee25e2f8edcc1fe
#
_entry.id   dd640302c06a0a9efee25e2f8edcc1fe
#
_cell.length_a   1.000
_cell.length_b   1.000
_cell.length_c   1.000
_cell.angle_alpha   90.00
_cell.angle_beta   90.00
_cell.angle_gamma   90.00
#
_symmetry.space_group_name_H-M   'P 1'
#
loop_
_entity.id
_entity.type
_entity.pdbx_description
1 polymer ?
#
loop_
_entity_poly.entity_id
_entity_poly.type
_entity_poly.pdbx_seq_one_letter_code
_entity_poly.pdbx_strand_id
1 'polypeptide(L)'
;MSEYASLLGDAVLRHRTRVAEHSARIETELANKVKSEFISNMSHELRTPLNTVIGFSKILAENNRSKLSDENVAEYASLIHDAAVHLLSVINDILDISKMQSGKYALNEHEIDLAAVLEECAKSAKRLGDSKNITLVFLSPPSLTTIRGEENKLAQIFNNIISNAIKFTPPGGTVVIEALRNPDQSVTVLVRDTGVGMSAEELSVALTPFGQVDGSRARWQEGTGLGLTIAKALTELHGGQLQIESEKERGTQVSVHLPSPHHVSITQGRGAALGTFMSGPDPSSR
;
A
#
# COMPACT_ATOMS: atom_id res chain seq x y z
N MET A 1 -57.74 -2.09 -17.76
CA MET A 1 -56.48 -1.39 -18.05
C MET A 1 -55.69 -1.05 -16.78
N SER A 2 -56.33 -0.60 -15.68
CA SER A 2 -55.66 -0.24 -14.42
C SER A 2 -55.03 -1.42 -13.67
N GLU A 3 -55.66 -2.59 -13.68
CA GLU A 3 -55.23 -3.77 -12.95
C GLU A 3 -53.94 -4.41 -13.51
N TYR A 4 -53.83 -4.45 -14.85
CA TYR A 4 -52.60 -4.89 -15.54
C TYR A 4 -51.39 -3.97 -15.30
N ALA A 5 -51.63 -2.66 -15.23
CA ALA A 5 -50.57 -1.71 -14.95
C ALA A 5 -50.02 -1.85 -13.51
N SER A 6 -50.92 -2.13 -12.56
CA SER A 6 -50.56 -2.39 -11.15
C SER A 6 -49.73 -3.70 -11.00
N LEU A 7 -50.19 -4.80 -11.63
CA LEU A 7 -49.50 -6.07 -11.61
C LEU A 7 -48.10 -5.99 -12.27
N LEU A 8 -47.99 -5.24 -13.36
CA LEU A 8 -46.69 -5.00 -14.01
C LEU A 8 -45.75 -4.18 -13.14
N GLY A 9 -46.27 -3.15 -12.48
CA GLY A 9 -45.54 -2.32 -11.53
C GLY A 9 -44.98 -3.13 -10.37
N ASP A 10 -45.83 -3.99 -9.77
CA ASP A 10 -45.42 -4.87 -8.67
C ASP A 10 -44.39 -5.93 -9.09
N ALA A 11 -44.49 -6.46 -10.31
CA ALA A 11 -43.53 -7.40 -10.84
C ALA A 11 -42.16 -6.74 -11.08
N VAL A 12 -42.15 -5.54 -11.65
CA VAL A 12 -40.93 -4.75 -11.86
C VAL A 12 -40.28 -4.36 -10.53
N LEU A 13 -41.08 -3.94 -9.55
CA LEU A 13 -40.56 -3.58 -8.23
C LEU A 13 -39.93 -4.79 -7.55
N ARG A 14 -40.62 -5.93 -7.52
CA ARG A 14 -40.08 -7.19 -6.97
C ARG A 14 -38.81 -7.65 -7.69
N HIS A 15 -38.73 -7.49 -8.99
CA HIS A 15 -37.52 -7.83 -9.76
C HIS A 15 -36.35 -6.92 -9.36
N ARG A 16 -36.57 -5.59 -9.26
CA ARG A 16 -35.55 -4.63 -8.81
C ARG A 16 -35.06 -4.90 -7.40
N THR A 17 -35.97 -5.20 -6.48
CA THR A 17 -35.60 -5.54 -5.09
C THR A 17 -34.74 -6.80 -5.05
N ARG A 18 -35.11 -7.87 -5.77
CA ARG A 18 -34.32 -9.10 -5.85
C ARG A 18 -32.92 -8.88 -6.45
N VAL A 19 -32.81 -8.07 -7.49
CA VAL A 19 -31.50 -7.73 -8.08
C VAL A 19 -30.64 -6.95 -7.09
N ALA A 20 -31.22 -5.96 -6.39
CA ALA A 20 -30.52 -5.20 -5.36
C ALA A 20 -30.07 -6.06 -4.18
N GLU A 21 -30.93 -6.94 -3.68
CA GLU A 21 -30.61 -7.91 -2.61
C GLU A 21 -29.49 -8.87 -3.05
N HIS A 22 -29.55 -9.36 -4.28
CA HIS A 22 -28.53 -10.28 -4.82
C HIS A 22 -27.18 -9.58 -4.95
N SER A 23 -27.16 -8.33 -5.46
CA SER A 23 -25.94 -7.52 -5.55
C SER A 23 -25.33 -7.23 -4.17
N ALA A 24 -26.17 -6.81 -3.20
CA ALA A 24 -25.72 -6.54 -1.83
C ALA A 24 -25.18 -7.81 -1.13
N ARG A 25 -25.78 -8.97 -1.42
CA ARG A 25 -25.29 -10.26 -0.91
C ARG A 25 -23.93 -10.61 -1.49
N ILE A 26 -23.75 -10.49 -2.81
CA ILE A 26 -22.47 -10.73 -3.48
C ILE A 26 -21.37 -9.82 -2.91
N GLU A 27 -21.66 -8.53 -2.75
CA GLU A 27 -20.74 -7.56 -2.16
C GLU A 27 -20.33 -7.97 -0.73
N THR A 28 -21.31 -8.39 0.08
CA THR A 28 -21.06 -8.86 1.45
C THR A 28 -20.22 -10.13 1.48
N GLU A 29 -20.52 -11.09 0.61
CA GLU A 29 -19.76 -12.35 0.50
C GLU A 29 -18.32 -12.09 0.05
N LEU A 30 -18.12 -11.18 -0.91
CA LEU A 30 -16.78 -10.76 -1.37
C LEU A 30 -16.01 -10.04 -0.25
N ALA A 31 -16.63 -9.11 0.46
CA ALA A 31 -16.01 -8.41 1.58
C ALA A 31 -15.60 -9.37 2.70
N ASN A 32 -16.45 -10.35 3.03
CA ASN A 32 -16.14 -11.38 4.02
C ASN A 32 -15.00 -12.31 3.57
N LYS A 33 -14.96 -12.66 2.28
CA LYS A 33 -13.87 -13.47 1.72
C LYS A 33 -12.54 -12.72 1.81
N VAL A 34 -12.49 -11.47 1.36
CA VAL A 34 -11.28 -10.61 1.45
C VAL A 34 -10.82 -10.47 2.91
N LYS A 35 -11.75 -10.25 3.84
CA LYS A 35 -11.44 -10.17 5.27
C LYS A 35 -10.87 -11.47 5.83
N SER A 36 -11.41 -12.63 5.42
CA SER A 36 -10.93 -13.94 5.87
C SER A 36 -9.53 -14.25 5.31
N GLU A 37 -9.29 -13.95 4.03
CA GLU A 37 -7.98 -14.07 3.40
C GLU A 37 -6.96 -13.15 4.06
N PHE A 38 -7.35 -11.90 4.39
CA PHE A 38 -6.54 -10.96 5.14
C PHE A 38 -6.07 -11.53 6.48
N ILE A 39 -6.99 -12.07 7.31
CA ILE A 39 -6.67 -12.67 8.62
C ILE A 39 -5.77 -13.90 8.47
N SER A 40 -6.03 -14.75 7.47
CA SER A 40 -5.22 -15.93 7.19
C SER A 40 -3.79 -15.55 6.82
N ASN A 41 -3.62 -14.61 5.91
CA ASN A 41 -2.32 -14.15 5.44
C ASN A 41 -1.54 -13.45 6.56
N MET A 42 -2.21 -12.59 7.37
CA MET A 42 -1.60 -12.03 8.59
C MET A 42 -1.04 -13.11 9.50
N SER A 43 -1.81 -14.16 9.75
CA SER A 43 -1.37 -15.25 10.63
C SER A 43 -0.13 -15.96 10.09
N HIS A 44 -0.03 -16.11 8.78
CA HIS A 44 1.14 -16.69 8.12
C HIS A 44 2.37 -15.76 8.22
N GLU A 45 2.20 -14.47 7.89
CA GLU A 45 3.29 -13.49 7.90
C GLU A 45 3.84 -13.20 9.30
N LEU A 46 3.02 -13.35 10.34
CA LEU A 46 3.46 -13.26 11.73
C LEU A 46 4.13 -14.55 12.22
N ARG A 47 3.67 -15.72 11.77
CA ARG A 47 4.17 -17.02 12.24
C ARG A 47 5.59 -17.30 11.78
N THR A 48 5.94 -16.97 10.53
CA THR A 48 7.26 -17.26 9.95
C THR A 48 8.39 -16.60 10.73
N PRO A 49 8.45 -15.27 10.93
CA PRO A 49 9.49 -14.63 11.70
C PRO A 49 9.46 -15.05 13.19
N LEU A 50 8.27 -15.27 13.77
CA LEU A 50 8.14 -15.72 15.14
C LEU A 50 8.78 -17.11 15.33
N ASN A 51 8.55 -18.04 14.40
CA ASN A 51 9.16 -19.37 14.43
C ASN A 51 10.69 -19.29 14.27
N THR A 52 11.21 -18.37 13.47
CA THR A 52 12.64 -18.09 13.33
C THR A 52 13.23 -17.62 14.65
N VAL A 53 12.60 -16.64 15.32
CA VAL A 53 13.02 -16.14 16.65
C VAL A 53 13.03 -17.28 17.67
N ILE A 54 11.94 -18.04 17.77
CA ILE A 54 11.80 -19.15 18.73
C ILE A 54 12.84 -20.25 18.44
N GLY A 55 13.00 -20.62 17.17
CA GLY A 55 13.91 -21.71 16.76
C GLY A 55 15.36 -21.41 17.10
N PHE A 56 15.87 -20.26 16.66
CA PHE A 56 17.26 -19.89 16.94
C PHE A 56 17.51 -19.55 18.41
N SER A 57 16.54 -18.91 19.10
CA SER A 57 16.62 -18.70 20.54
C SER A 57 16.74 -20.03 21.32
N LYS A 58 15.96 -21.04 20.90
CA LYS A 58 16.02 -22.38 21.50
C LYS A 58 17.39 -23.03 21.29
N ILE A 59 17.93 -22.96 20.06
CA ILE A 59 19.28 -23.48 19.74
C ILE A 59 20.33 -22.80 20.63
N LEU A 60 20.26 -21.48 20.79
CA LEU A 60 21.19 -20.74 21.65
C LEU A 60 21.04 -21.11 23.13
N ALA A 61 19.80 -21.33 23.62
CA ALA A 61 19.49 -21.63 25.00
C ALA A 61 19.86 -23.09 25.40
N GLU A 62 19.57 -24.05 24.50
CA GLU A 62 19.80 -25.49 24.77
C GLU A 62 21.24 -25.93 24.51
N ASN A 63 22.04 -25.14 23.81
CA ASN A 63 23.40 -25.52 23.49
C ASN A 63 24.33 -25.22 24.67
N ASN A 64 24.86 -26.30 25.27
CA ASN A 64 26.01 -26.20 26.18
C ASN A 64 27.11 -25.44 25.43
N ARG A 65 27.60 -24.33 25.99
CA ARG A 65 28.57 -23.35 25.44
C ARG A 65 29.82 -23.94 24.73
N SER A 66 29.96 -25.26 24.67
CA SER A 66 31.10 -25.99 24.10
C SER A 66 30.86 -26.49 22.66
N LYS A 67 29.68 -26.30 22.05
CA LYS A 67 29.37 -26.85 20.71
C LYS A 67 29.13 -25.82 19.59
N LEU A 68 28.86 -24.55 19.92
CA LEU A 68 28.72 -23.50 18.94
C LEU A 68 29.96 -22.63 18.91
N SER A 69 30.44 -22.29 17.72
CA SER A 69 31.47 -21.27 17.57
C SER A 69 30.89 -19.88 17.85
N ASP A 70 31.73 -18.93 18.24
CA ASP A 70 31.30 -17.53 18.41
C ASP A 70 30.67 -16.93 17.13
N GLU A 71 31.14 -17.39 15.96
CA GLU A 71 30.57 -17.02 14.66
C GLU A 71 29.12 -17.50 14.51
N ASN A 72 28.82 -18.75 14.86
CA ASN A 72 27.43 -19.28 14.82
C ASN A 72 26.53 -18.57 15.82
N VAL A 73 27.03 -18.20 16.99
CA VAL A 73 26.28 -17.43 17.98
C VAL A 73 25.93 -16.05 17.43
N ALA A 74 26.89 -15.37 16.81
CA ALA A 74 26.67 -14.07 16.19
C ALA A 74 25.68 -14.16 15.01
N GLU A 75 25.81 -15.18 14.15
CA GLU A 75 24.89 -15.43 13.05
C GLU A 75 23.45 -15.66 13.53
N TYR A 76 23.26 -16.55 14.52
CA TYR A 76 21.93 -16.84 15.06
C TYR A 76 21.31 -15.64 15.77
N ALA A 77 22.11 -14.84 16.47
CA ALA A 77 21.67 -13.59 17.08
C ALA A 77 21.22 -12.56 16.01
N SER A 78 21.96 -12.48 14.90
CA SER A 78 21.56 -11.63 13.76
C SER A 78 20.24 -12.10 13.14
N LEU A 79 20.07 -13.39 12.90
CA LEU A 79 18.83 -13.96 12.35
C LEU A 79 17.63 -13.70 13.28
N ILE A 80 17.82 -13.79 14.61
CA ILE A 80 16.78 -13.46 15.59
C ILE A 80 16.43 -11.98 15.50
N HIS A 81 17.44 -11.11 15.45
CA HIS A 81 17.26 -9.67 15.38
C HIS A 81 16.48 -9.28 14.11
N ASP A 82 16.91 -9.77 12.97
CA ASP A 82 16.30 -9.46 11.66
C ASP A 82 14.84 -9.95 11.59
N ALA A 83 14.58 -11.15 12.10
CA ALA A 83 13.22 -11.70 12.18
C ALA A 83 12.33 -10.90 13.15
N ALA A 84 12.87 -10.42 14.28
CA ALA A 84 12.13 -9.59 15.23
C ALA A 84 11.81 -8.20 14.67
N VAL A 85 12.77 -7.57 13.97
CA VAL A 85 12.56 -6.28 13.27
C VAL A 85 11.51 -6.43 12.17
N HIS A 86 11.60 -7.51 11.38
CA HIS A 86 10.60 -7.80 10.37
C HIS A 86 9.20 -8.00 10.97
N LEU A 87 9.07 -8.75 12.06
CA LEU A 87 7.82 -8.98 12.77
C LEU A 87 7.21 -7.66 13.26
N LEU A 88 8.04 -6.78 13.83
CA LEU A 88 7.60 -5.46 14.29
C LEU A 88 7.09 -4.59 13.12
N SER A 89 7.76 -4.63 11.98
CA SER A 89 7.31 -3.94 10.76
C SER A 89 5.94 -4.44 10.32
N VAL A 90 5.73 -5.77 10.24
CA VAL A 90 4.44 -6.37 9.86
C VAL A 90 3.32 -5.95 10.81
N ILE A 91 3.57 -5.96 12.13
CA ILE A 91 2.58 -5.53 13.13
C ILE A 91 2.21 -4.05 12.92
N ASN A 92 3.19 -3.18 12.71
CA ASN A 92 2.95 -1.76 12.48
C ASN A 92 2.15 -1.53 11.19
N ASP A 93 2.48 -2.24 10.12
CA ASP A 93 1.77 -2.20 8.83
C ASP A 93 0.29 -2.58 8.98
N ILE A 94 0.00 -3.63 9.75
CA ILE A 94 -1.35 -4.09 10.06
C ILE A 94 -2.12 -3.02 10.86
N LEU A 95 -1.49 -2.45 11.88
CA LEU A 95 -2.09 -1.40 12.70
C LEU A 95 -2.37 -0.13 11.88
N ASP A 96 -1.45 0.25 10.99
CA ASP A 96 -1.63 1.39 10.09
C ASP A 96 -2.83 1.16 9.15
N ILE A 97 -2.91 0.01 8.48
CA ILE A 97 -4.06 -0.35 7.62
C ILE A 97 -5.37 -0.32 8.41
N SER A 98 -5.39 -0.90 9.62
CA SER A 98 -6.59 -0.93 10.47
C SER A 98 -7.06 0.48 10.86
N LYS A 99 -6.13 1.37 11.22
CA LYS A 99 -6.44 2.78 11.53
C LYS A 99 -6.95 3.53 10.31
N MET A 100 -6.32 3.34 9.14
CA MET A 100 -6.75 3.96 7.88
C MET A 100 -8.16 3.53 7.47
N GLN A 101 -8.46 2.23 7.52
CA GLN A 101 -9.79 1.69 7.18
C GLN A 101 -10.89 2.17 8.12
N SER A 102 -10.56 2.44 9.39
CA SER A 102 -11.54 2.96 10.37
C SER A 102 -11.77 4.48 10.24
N GLY A 103 -11.08 5.16 9.31
CA GLY A 103 -11.15 6.62 9.15
C GLY A 103 -10.63 7.41 10.35
N LYS A 104 -9.93 6.75 11.28
CA LYS A 104 -9.39 7.37 12.51
C LYS A 104 -7.94 7.81 12.37
N TYR A 105 -7.35 7.64 11.19
CA TYR A 105 -5.98 8.04 10.96
C TYR A 105 -5.93 9.54 10.66
N ALA A 106 -5.27 10.31 11.51
CA ALA A 106 -4.98 11.72 11.30
C ALA A 106 -3.48 11.89 11.10
N LEU A 107 -3.08 12.55 10.01
CA LEU A 107 -1.68 12.90 9.76
C LEU A 107 -1.27 14.04 10.69
N ASN A 108 -0.05 13.97 11.22
CA ASN A 108 0.60 15.09 11.86
C ASN A 108 1.32 15.92 10.79
N GLU A 109 0.55 16.76 10.09
CA GLU A 109 1.03 17.50 8.92
C GLU A 109 1.87 18.71 9.31
N HIS A 110 3.03 18.82 8.68
CA HIS A 110 3.89 20.00 8.72
C HIS A 110 4.54 20.26 7.36
N GLU A 111 5.26 21.34 7.20
CA GLU A 111 6.02 21.62 5.98
C GLU A 111 7.26 20.72 5.94
N ILE A 112 7.44 20.02 4.83
CA ILE A 112 8.48 19.00 4.63
C ILE A 112 9.27 19.32 3.37
N ASP A 113 10.58 19.26 3.48
CA ASP A 113 11.47 19.22 2.32
C ASP A 113 11.44 17.81 1.71
N LEU A 114 10.62 17.64 0.67
CA LEU A 114 10.49 16.37 0.00
C LEU A 114 11.78 15.90 -0.67
N ALA A 115 12.66 16.82 -1.10
CA ALA A 115 13.94 16.46 -1.69
C ALA A 115 14.83 15.75 -0.66
N ALA A 116 14.88 16.25 0.58
CA ALA A 116 15.63 15.63 1.67
C ALA A 116 15.10 14.23 2.00
N VAL A 117 13.78 14.05 2.06
CA VAL A 117 13.16 12.73 2.29
C VAL A 117 13.53 11.75 1.17
N LEU A 118 13.41 12.15 -0.08
CA LEU A 118 13.74 11.29 -1.22
C LEU A 118 15.24 10.96 -1.28
N GLU A 119 16.11 11.92 -0.96
CA GLU A 119 17.55 11.70 -0.90
C GLU A 119 17.92 10.65 0.15
N GLU A 120 17.31 10.69 1.33
CA GLU A 120 17.55 9.71 2.39
C GLU A 120 17.02 8.33 2.00
N CYS A 121 15.82 8.24 1.39
CA CYS A 121 15.31 6.99 0.83
C CYS A 121 16.24 6.43 -0.25
N ALA A 122 16.74 7.27 -1.16
CA ALA A 122 17.66 6.85 -2.21
C ALA A 122 19.01 6.37 -1.65
N LYS A 123 19.57 7.03 -0.62
CA LYS A 123 20.79 6.59 0.06
C LYS A 123 20.63 5.22 0.72
N SER A 124 19.50 5.00 1.41
CA SER A 124 19.21 3.71 2.03
C SER A 124 19.02 2.61 0.98
N ALA A 125 18.31 2.91 -0.10
CA ALA A 125 18.06 2.02 -1.22
C ALA A 125 19.34 1.66 -2.00
N LYS A 126 20.29 2.59 -2.11
CA LYS A 126 21.55 2.37 -2.84
C LYS A 126 22.34 1.20 -2.27
N ARG A 127 22.44 1.09 -0.94
CA ARG A 127 23.14 -0.05 -0.29
C ARG A 127 22.53 -1.39 -0.66
N LEU A 128 21.19 -1.44 -0.71
CA LEU A 128 20.46 -2.64 -1.12
C LEU A 128 20.63 -2.92 -2.61
N GLY A 129 20.59 -1.89 -3.46
CA GLY A 129 20.83 -2.00 -4.89
C GLY A 129 22.24 -2.51 -5.21
N ASP A 130 23.26 -1.93 -4.57
CA ASP A 130 24.65 -2.31 -4.76
C ASP A 130 24.88 -3.80 -4.40
N SER A 131 24.28 -4.29 -3.31
CA SER A 131 24.38 -5.71 -2.91
C SER A 131 23.74 -6.67 -3.92
N LYS A 132 22.81 -6.20 -4.73
CA LYS A 132 22.11 -6.97 -5.78
C LYS A 132 22.64 -6.67 -7.21
N ASN A 133 23.67 -5.85 -7.35
CA ASN A 133 24.18 -5.39 -8.63
C ASN A 133 23.12 -4.65 -9.46
N ILE A 134 22.35 -3.74 -8.83
CA ILE A 134 21.32 -2.92 -9.46
C ILE A 134 21.79 -1.47 -9.47
N THR A 135 21.69 -0.83 -10.64
CA THR A 135 22.02 0.59 -10.79
C THR A 135 20.86 1.44 -10.27
N LEU A 136 21.09 2.24 -9.22
CA LEU A 136 20.11 3.21 -8.71
C LEU A 136 20.47 4.61 -9.19
N VAL A 137 19.52 5.28 -9.85
CA VAL A 137 19.65 6.67 -10.33
C VAL A 137 18.62 7.54 -9.61
N PHE A 138 19.07 8.62 -9.00
CA PHE A 138 18.20 9.61 -8.36
C PHE A 138 18.31 10.95 -9.08
N LEU A 139 17.16 11.45 -9.56
CA LEU A 139 17.04 12.71 -10.28
C LEU A 139 16.06 13.60 -9.54
N SER A 140 16.54 14.71 -9.01
CA SER A 140 15.70 15.70 -8.33
C SER A 140 16.03 17.10 -8.87
N PRO A 141 15.02 17.93 -9.17
CA PRO A 141 15.27 19.31 -9.56
C PRO A 141 15.77 20.11 -8.34
N PRO A 142 16.68 21.08 -8.54
CA PRO A 142 17.23 21.90 -7.44
C PRO A 142 16.17 22.71 -6.68
N SER A 143 14.98 22.87 -7.25
CA SER A 143 13.87 23.66 -6.71
C SER A 143 12.64 22.82 -6.42
N LEU A 144 12.82 21.59 -5.88
CA LEU A 144 11.68 20.80 -5.42
C LEU A 144 11.01 21.56 -4.28
N THR A 145 9.68 21.67 -4.34
CA THR A 145 8.87 22.45 -3.40
C THR A 145 8.75 21.73 -2.06
N THR A 146 8.66 22.46 -0.97
CA THR A 146 8.12 21.93 0.28
C THR A 146 6.70 21.44 0.05
N ILE A 147 6.35 20.34 0.67
CA ILE A 147 4.98 19.81 0.66
C ILE A 147 4.46 19.76 2.09
N ARG A 148 3.15 19.69 2.25
CA ARG A 148 2.53 19.52 3.54
C ARG A 148 2.22 18.03 3.77
N GLY A 149 2.67 17.49 4.90
CA GLY A 149 2.50 16.06 5.20
C GLY A 149 3.19 15.63 6.48
N GLU A 150 3.30 14.31 6.67
CA GLU A 150 4.05 13.68 7.76
C GLU A 150 5.30 12.99 7.20
N GLU A 151 6.49 13.47 7.60
CA GLU A 151 7.78 13.05 7.04
C GLU A 151 7.98 11.52 7.09
N ASN A 152 7.74 10.90 8.23
CA ASN A 152 7.89 9.46 8.39
C ASN A 152 6.96 8.66 7.46
N LYS A 153 5.76 9.19 7.19
CA LYS A 153 4.78 8.52 6.31
C LYS A 153 5.12 8.71 4.83
N LEU A 154 5.65 9.87 4.46
CA LEU A 154 6.20 10.09 3.13
C LEU A 154 7.41 9.18 2.88
N ALA A 155 8.33 9.09 3.83
CA ALA A 155 9.44 8.14 3.76
C ALA A 155 8.95 6.70 3.64
N GLN A 156 7.89 6.29 4.36
CA GLN A 156 7.27 4.97 4.27
C GLN A 156 6.69 4.71 2.87
N ILE A 157 6.03 5.69 2.24
CA ILE A 157 5.54 5.57 0.86
C ILE A 157 6.69 5.23 -0.08
N PHE A 158 7.74 6.07 -0.09
CA PHE A 158 8.83 5.92 -1.03
C PHE A 158 9.69 4.69 -0.75
N ASN A 159 9.97 4.37 0.50
CA ASN A 159 10.69 3.14 0.86
C ASN A 159 9.95 1.88 0.40
N ASN A 160 8.62 1.83 0.54
CA ASN A 160 7.82 0.71 0.05
C ASN A 160 7.90 0.55 -1.48
N ILE A 161 7.84 1.66 -2.21
CA ILE A 161 7.90 1.63 -3.68
C ILE A 161 9.31 1.29 -4.16
N ILE A 162 10.34 1.95 -3.62
CA ILE A 162 11.73 1.77 -4.03
C ILE A 162 12.24 0.37 -3.68
N SER A 163 11.91 -0.14 -2.48
CA SER A 163 12.28 -1.50 -2.10
C SER A 163 11.66 -2.56 -3.00
N ASN A 164 10.40 -2.37 -3.42
CA ASN A 164 9.74 -3.23 -4.40
C ASN A 164 10.44 -3.15 -5.76
N ALA A 165 10.77 -1.97 -6.25
CA ALA A 165 11.50 -1.78 -7.50
C ALA A 165 12.84 -2.55 -7.49
N ILE A 166 13.65 -2.42 -6.42
CA ILE A 166 14.92 -3.15 -6.26
C ILE A 166 14.68 -4.66 -6.11
N LYS A 167 13.62 -5.04 -5.40
CA LYS A 167 13.29 -6.44 -5.16
C LYS A 167 13.00 -7.20 -6.45
N PHE A 168 12.23 -6.61 -7.35
CA PHE A 168 11.75 -7.24 -8.56
C PHE A 168 12.60 -6.94 -9.81
N THR A 169 13.67 -6.17 -9.66
CA THR A 169 14.65 -5.94 -10.71
C THR A 169 15.73 -7.02 -10.67
N PRO A 170 16.01 -7.72 -11.78
CA PRO A 170 17.14 -8.66 -11.88
C PRO A 170 18.49 -7.97 -11.72
N PRO A 171 19.53 -8.71 -11.30
CA PRO A 171 20.90 -8.19 -11.29
C PRO A 171 21.32 -7.60 -12.65
N GLY A 172 21.97 -6.45 -12.64
CA GLY A 172 22.35 -5.68 -13.84
C GLY A 172 21.25 -4.73 -14.33
N GLY A 173 20.05 -4.75 -13.70
CA GLY A 173 18.97 -3.83 -14.02
C GLY A 173 19.14 -2.44 -13.40
N THR A 174 18.18 -1.56 -13.67
CA THR A 174 18.20 -0.16 -13.26
C THR A 174 16.90 0.22 -12.56
N VAL A 175 17.03 1.01 -11.49
CA VAL A 175 15.91 1.69 -10.83
C VAL A 175 16.17 3.19 -10.87
N VAL A 176 15.21 3.95 -11.40
CA VAL A 176 15.26 5.41 -11.52
C VAL A 176 14.21 6.01 -10.60
N ILE A 177 14.65 6.92 -9.74
CA ILE A 177 13.78 7.76 -8.89
C ILE A 177 13.86 9.17 -9.45
N GLU A 178 12.76 9.72 -9.89
CA GLU A 178 12.69 11.05 -10.49
C GLU A 178 11.61 11.88 -9.81
N ALA A 179 11.95 13.08 -9.35
CA ALA A 179 10.99 14.02 -8.79
C ALA A 179 10.77 15.17 -9.77
N LEU A 180 9.50 15.49 -10.01
CA LEU A 180 9.08 16.53 -10.96
C LEU A 180 8.16 17.53 -10.24
N ARG A 181 8.45 18.82 -10.41
CA ARG A 181 7.55 19.87 -9.98
C ARG A 181 6.59 20.23 -11.11
N ASN A 182 5.31 20.15 -10.85
CA ASN A 182 4.28 20.50 -11.82
C ASN A 182 4.01 22.03 -11.84
N PRO A 183 3.40 22.55 -12.93
CA PRO A 183 3.07 23.98 -13.04
C PRO A 183 2.14 24.52 -11.93
N ASP A 184 1.29 23.66 -11.36
CA ASP A 184 0.36 23.95 -10.26
C ASP A 184 1.01 23.85 -8.88
N GLN A 185 2.34 23.70 -8.83
CA GLN A 185 3.13 23.53 -7.62
C GLN A 185 2.96 22.16 -6.93
N SER A 186 2.17 21.26 -7.47
CA SER A 186 2.16 19.87 -7.03
C SER A 186 3.46 19.17 -7.42
N VAL A 187 3.74 18.04 -6.80
CA VAL A 187 4.93 17.24 -7.08
C VAL A 187 4.52 15.84 -7.54
N THR A 188 5.18 15.37 -8.58
CA THR A 188 5.07 13.98 -9.03
C THR A 188 6.41 13.29 -8.83
N VAL A 189 6.42 12.20 -8.08
CA VAL A 189 7.59 11.34 -7.91
C VAL A 189 7.37 10.07 -8.72
N LEU A 190 8.30 9.79 -9.62
CA LEU A 190 8.31 8.60 -10.47
C LEU A 190 9.37 7.63 -9.95
N VAL A 191 9.00 6.39 -9.74
CA VAL A 191 9.94 5.30 -9.50
C VAL A 191 9.76 4.30 -10.63
N ARG A 192 10.78 4.15 -11.46
CA ARG A 192 10.77 3.26 -12.64
C ARG A 192 11.84 2.20 -12.48
N ASP A 193 11.46 0.96 -12.71
CA ASP A 193 12.38 -0.17 -12.73
C ASP A 193 12.40 -0.88 -14.09
N THR A 194 13.46 -1.61 -14.35
CA THR A 194 13.62 -2.51 -15.49
C THR A 194 13.41 -3.97 -15.06
N GLY A 195 12.50 -4.18 -14.15
CA GLY A 195 12.22 -5.48 -13.55
C GLY A 195 11.35 -6.38 -14.42
N VAL A 196 10.84 -7.44 -13.78
CA VAL A 196 10.03 -8.47 -14.47
C VAL A 196 8.67 -7.95 -14.94
N GLY A 197 8.22 -6.83 -14.41
CA GLY A 197 6.90 -6.26 -14.70
C GLY A 197 5.73 -7.18 -14.34
N MET A 198 4.53 -6.70 -14.58
CA MET A 198 3.26 -7.39 -14.25
C MET A 198 2.27 -7.32 -15.40
N SER A 199 1.41 -8.34 -15.53
CA SER A 199 0.21 -8.25 -16.37
C SER A 199 -0.89 -7.43 -15.67
N ALA A 200 -1.95 -7.07 -16.39
CA ALA A 200 -3.07 -6.34 -15.80
C ALA A 200 -3.75 -7.13 -14.67
N GLU A 201 -3.86 -8.44 -14.80
CA GLU A 201 -4.42 -9.32 -13.79
C GLU A 201 -3.51 -9.38 -12.54
N GLU A 202 -2.19 -9.52 -12.75
CA GLU A 202 -1.20 -9.52 -11.68
C GLU A 202 -1.16 -8.19 -10.94
N LEU A 203 -1.26 -7.07 -11.67
CA LEU A 203 -1.32 -5.74 -11.08
C LEU A 203 -2.57 -5.57 -10.19
N SER A 204 -3.70 -6.09 -10.60
CA SER A 204 -4.92 -6.06 -9.79
C SER A 204 -4.75 -6.84 -8.49
N VAL A 205 -4.05 -7.97 -8.50
CA VAL A 205 -3.71 -8.75 -7.31
C VAL A 205 -2.71 -8.01 -6.42
N ALA A 206 -1.65 -7.45 -7.00
CA ALA A 206 -0.60 -6.72 -6.26
C ALA A 206 -1.12 -5.48 -5.50
N LEU A 207 -2.26 -4.93 -5.93
CA LEU A 207 -2.94 -3.81 -5.26
C LEU A 207 -3.89 -4.23 -4.13
N THR A 208 -4.12 -5.54 -3.96
CA THR A 208 -4.90 -6.06 -2.82
C THR A 208 -4.00 -6.26 -1.59
N PRO A 209 -4.50 -6.05 -0.37
CA PRO A 209 -3.74 -6.36 0.83
C PRO A 209 -3.27 -7.81 0.85
N PHE A 210 -1.98 -8.04 1.08
CA PHE A 210 -1.30 -9.34 1.00
C PHE A 210 -1.31 -9.99 -0.40
N GLY A 211 -1.69 -9.23 -1.44
CA GLY A 211 -1.64 -9.72 -2.80
C GLY A 211 -0.20 -10.01 -3.22
N GLN A 212 0.04 -11.26 -3.60
CA GLN A 212 1.33 -11.71 -4.12
C GLN A 212 1.09 -12.35 -5.49
N VAL A 213 1.94 -12.00 -6.44
CA VAL A 213 1.90 -12.61 -7.77
C VAL A 213 2.67 -13.92 -7.73
N ASP A 214 1.95 -15.03 -7.90
CA ASP A 214 2.53 -16.38 -7.95
C ASP A 214 3.36 -16.56 -9.23
N GLY A 215 4.66 -16.29 -9.14
CA GLY A 215 5.62 -16.59 -10.20
C GLY A 215 6.68 -17.57 -9.73
N SER A 216 7.06 -18.54 -10.58
CA SER A 216 8.10 -19.52 -10.28
C SER A 216 9.47 -18.93 -9.93
N ARG A 217 9.71 -17.64 -10.28
CA ARG A 217 10.87 -16.84 -9.90
C ARG A 217 10.67 -16.03 -8.61
N ALA A 218 9.40 -15.81 -8.16
CA ALA A 218 9.06 -15.03 -6.97
C ALA A 218 9.21 -15.82 -5.66
N ARG A 219 9.35 -17.14 -5.69
CA ARG A 219 9.49 -18.01 -4.50
C ARG A 219 10.71 -17.70 -3.62
N TRP A 220 11.65 -16.88 -4.08
CA TRP A 220 12.85 -16.47 -3.35
C TRP A 220 12.82 -15.05 -2.82
N GLN A 221 11.70 -14.33 -2.99
CA GLN A 221 11.61 -12.92 -2.60
C GLN A 221 10.44 -12.73 -1.63
N GLU A 222 10.74 -12.91 -0.35
CA GLU A 222 9.82 -12.67 0.77
C GLU A 222 9.32 -11.21 0.80
N GLY A 223 8.05 -11.03 1.12
CA GLY A 223 7.45 -9.72 1.35
C GLY A 223 6.00 -9.87 1.74
N THR A 224 5.53 -9.02 2.63
CA THR A 224 4.20 -9.09 3.25
C THR A 224 3.04 -8.86 2.27
N GLY A 225 3.30 -8.34 1.07
CA GLY A 225 2.22 -7.90 0.16
C GLY A 225 1.42 -6.69 0.66
N LEU A 226 1.90 -6.01 1.72
CA LEU A 226 1.24 -4.84 2.28
C LEU A 226 1.85 -3.52 1.79
N GLY A 227 3.12 -3.52 1.39
CA GLY A 227 3.87 -2.30 1.10
C GLY A 227 3.20 -1.40 0.06
N LEU A 228 2.72 -1.96 -1.05
CA LEU A 228 2.08 -1.19 -2.12
C LEU A 228 0.70 -0.66 -1.71
N THR A 229 -0.05 -1.46 -0.97
CA THR A 229 -1.36 -1.05 -0.40
C THR A 229 -1.20 0.08 0.61
N ILE A 230 -0.17 0.00 1.46
CA ILE A 230 0.17 1.06 2.43
C ILE A 230 0.62 2.32 1.70
N ALA A 231 1.50 2.21 0.72
CA ALA A 231 1.95 3.35 -0.07
C ALA A 231 0.77 4.09 -0.73
N LYS A 232 -0.19 3.34 -1.31
CA LYS A 232 -1.41 3.90 -1.90
C LYS A 232 -2.25 4.62 -0.85
N ALA A 233 -2.58 3.96 0.27
CA ALA A 233 -3.42 4.53 1.32
C ALA A 233 -2.79 5.78 1.97
N LEU A 234 -1.48 5.75 2.22
CA LEU A 234 -0.75 6.91 2.75
C LEU A 234 -0.72 8.08 1.75
N THR A 235 -0.56 7.79 0.45
CA THR A 235 -0.64 8.81 -0.60
C THR A 235 -2.01 9.47 -0.63
N GLU A 236 -3.08 8.68 -0.56
CA GLU A 236 -4.47 9.17 -0.51
C GLU A 236 -4.74 10.01 0.75
N LEU A 237 -4.18 9.62 1.90
CA LEU A 237 -4.25 10.42 3.14
C LEU A 237 -3.57 11.78 3.02
N HIS A 238 -2.50 11.89 2.23
CA HIS A 238 -1.84 13.16 1.91
C HIS A 238 -2.58 13.97 0.81
N GLY A 239 -3.80 13.54 0.42
CA GLY A 239 -4.57 14.18 -0.65
C GLY A 239 -4.00 13.93 -2.04
N GLY A 240 -3.07 12.99 -2.17
CA GLY A 240 -2.39 12.62 -3.40
C GLY A 240 -3.03 11.44 -4.12
N GLN A 241 -2.38 10.99 -5.19
CA GLN A 241 -2.77 9.84 -5.99
C GLN A 241 -1.55 9.00 -6.34
N LEU A 242 -1.70 7.66 -6.23
CA LEU A 242 -0.70 6.69 -6.68
C LEU A 242 -1.22 5.97 -7.92
N GLN A 243 -0.42 5.96 -8.98
CA GLN A 243 -0.70 5.25 -10.23
C GLN A 243 0.43 4.29 -10.55
N ILE A 244 0.11 3.16 -11.19
CA ILE A 244 1.08 2.13 -11.55
C ILE A 244 0.86 1.74 -13.00
N GLU A 245 1.94 1.74 -13.76
CA GLU A 245 2.01 1.23 -15.11
C GLU A 245 3.04 0.11 -15.13
N SER A 246 2.65 -1.06 -15.61
CA SER A 246 3.54 -2.23 -15.65
C SER A 246 3.27 -3.07 -16.88
N GLU A 247 4.34 -3.60 -17.45
CA GLU A 247 4.28 -4.53 -18.57
C GLU A 247 5.30 -5.63 -18.34
N LYS A 248 4.90 -6.88 -18.57
CA LYS A 248 5.82 -8.04 -18.38
C LYS A 248 7.10 -7.86 -19.18
N GLU A 249 8.22 -8.17 -18.52
CA GLU A 249 9.59 -8.10 -19.05
C GLU A 249 10.07 -6.68 -19.44
N ARG A 250 9.27 -5.65 -19.16
CA ARG A 250 9.61 -4.24 -19.38
C ARG A 250 9.77 -3.44 -18.09
N GLY A 251 9.31 -4.01 -16.97
CA GLY A 251 9.41 -3.37 -15.67
C GLY A 251 8.13 -2.67 -15.25
N THR A 252 8.26 -1.86 -14.20
CA THR A 252 7.15 -1.15 -13.58
C THR A 252 7.50 0.32 -13.39
N GLN A 253 6.53 1.18 -13.58
CA GLN A 253 6.58 2.59 -13.21
C GLN A 253 5.48 2.87 -12.17
N VAL A 254 5.89 3.39 -11.03
CA VAL A 254 4.99 3.90 -10.00
C VAL A 254 5.09 5.41 -9.97
N SER A 255 3.96 6.09 -10.09
CA SER A 255 3.84 7.55 -10.06
C SER A 255 3.08 7.96 -8.80
N VAL A 256 3.70 8.75 -7.94
CA VAL A 256 3.10 9.33 -6.74
C VAL A 256 2.92 10.82 -6.97
N HIS A 257 1.66 11.24 -7.08
CA HIS A 257 1.29 12.64 -7.19
C HIS A 257 0.90 13.19 -5.82
N LEU A 258 1.57 14.25 -5.37
CA LEU A 258 1.32 14.93 -4.10
C LEU A 258 0.86 16.37 -4.37
N PRO A 259 -0.21 16.84 -3.70
CA PRO A 259 -0.76 18.16 -3.94
C PRO A 259 0.19 19.27 -3.50
N SER A 260 -0.01 20.47 -4.04
CA SER A 260 0.68 21.68 -3.60
C SER A 260 0.43 21.97 -2.11
N PRO A 261 1.39 22.54 -1.35
CA PRO A 261 1.20 22.90 0.05
C PRO A 261 0.06 23.90 0.29
N HIS A 262 -0.36 24.61 -0.75
CA HIS A 262 -1.49 25.55 -0.70
C HIS A 262 -2.85 24.89 -0.98
N HIS A 263 -2.90 23.61 -1.28
CA HIS A 263 -4.15 22.88 -1.49
C HIS A 263 -4.72 22.47 -0.12
N VAL A 264 -5.66 23.28 0.39
CA VAL A 264 -6.46 22.90 1.56
C VAL A 264 -7.31 21.71 1.14
N SER A 265 -6.96 20.51 1.56
CA SER A 265 -7.81 19.33 1.40
C SER A 265 -9.08 19.57 2.22
N ILE A 266 -10.18 19.93 1.55
CA ILE A 266 -11.52 19.92 2.15
C ILE A 266 -11.95 18.46 2.28
N THR A 267 -11.27 17.73 3.15
CA THR A 267 -11.72 16.41 3.61
C THR A 267 -12.54 16.62 4.88
N GLN A 268 -13.57 17.49 4.80
CA GLN A 268 -14.65 17.48 5.79
C GLN A 268 -15.69 16.47 5.34
N GLY A 269 -15.78 15.36 6.08
CA GLY A 269 -17.00 14.66 6.42
C GLY A 269 -18.00 14.44 5.28
N ARG A 270 -17.80 13.47 4.39
CA ARG A 270 -18.93 12.78 3.78
C ARG A 270 -19.52 11.78 4.79
N GLY A 271 -20.05 12.35 5.88
CA GLY A 271 -20.95 11.68 6.79
C GLY A 271 -22.28 12.41 6.75
N ALA A 272 -23.33 11.71 6.29
CA ALA A 272 -24.75 12.06 6.44
C ALA A 272 -25.26 13.35 5.76
N ALA A 273 -25.63 13.25 4.50
CA ALA A 273 -26.72 14.01 3.94
C ALA A 273 -27.64 13.08 3.16
N LEU A 274 -28.35 12.23 3.91
CA LEU A 274 -29.60 11.60 3.48
C LEU A 274 -30.71 12.32 4.25
N GLY A 275 -31.54 13.05 3.54
CA GLY A 275 -32.84 13.47 4.05
C GLY A 275 -33.07 14.96 4.16
N THR A 276 -33.42 15.60 3.06
CA THR A 276 -34.51 16.57 3.04
C THR A 276 -35.02 16.68 1.61
N PHE A 277 -35.97 15.84 1.28
CA PHE A 277 -36.78 15.99 0.09
C PHE A 277 -38.09 16.63 0.48
N MET A 278 -38.45 17.68 -0.26
CA MET A 278 -39.81 18.16 -0.53
C MET A 278 -40.53 18.88 0.59
N SER A 279 -40.54 20.17 0.56
CA SER A 279 -41.78 20.95 0.74
C SER A 279 -42.02 21.75 -0.54
N GLY A 280 -42.98 21.27 -1.33
CA GLY A 280 -43.56 22.01 -2.46
C GLY A 280 -44.33 23.21 -2.01
N PRO A 281 -44.55 24.21 -2.86
CA PRO A 281 -45.28 25.43 -2.52
C PRO A 281 -46.77 25.12 -2.35
N ASP A 282 -47.30 25.67 -1.26
CA ASP A 282 -48.72 25.70 -0.90
C ASP A 282 -49.55 26.49 -1.98
N PRO A 283 -50.58 25.89 -2.57
CA PRO A 283 -51.43 26.58 -3.54
C PRO A 283 -52.65 27.23 -2.85
N SER A 284 -52.41 28.14 -1.91
CA SER A 284 -53.52 28.97 -1.36
C SER A 284 -53.05 30.40 -1.11
N SER A 285 -52.99 31.18 -2.17
CA SER A 285 -53.30 32.61 -2.16
C SER A 285 -53.31 33.16 -3.58
N ARG A 286 -54.52 33.13 -4.15
CA ARG A 286 -55.01 33.92 -5.27
C ARG A 286 -54.24 33.84 -6.59
#